data_c23058e14143faac303945072cec4384
#
_entry.id   c23058e14143faac303945072cec4384
#
_cell.length_a   1.000
_cell.length_b   1.000
_cell.length_c   1.000
_cell.angle_alpha   90.00
_cell.angle_beta   90.00
_cell.angle_gamma   90.00
#
_symmetry.space_group_name_H-M   'P 1'
#
loop_
_entity.id
_entity.type
_entity.pdbx_description
1 polymer ?
#
loop_
_entity_poly.entity_id
_entity_poly.type
_entity_poly.pdbx_seq_one_letter_code
_entity_poly.pdbx_strand_id
1 'polypeptide(L)'
;MAFIDRAARSMLLSELVTGMSLTLRYFFRRKVTINYPYEKGPISPRFKGEHALRRYPNGEERCIACKLCEAVCPAQAITIEAEPREDGSRRTTRYDIDMTKCIYCGLCEEACPVDAIVEGPNFEFATETREELLYNKDKLLANGDRWEPELARRLELDAPYR
;
A
#
# COMPACT_ATOMS: atom_id res chain seq x y z
N MET A 1 -44.44 -38.97 1.47
CA MET A 1 -44.61 -37.76 0.63
C MET A 1 -43.27 -37.06 0.39
N ALA A 2 -42.43 -36.74 1.36
CA ALA A 2 -41.16 -36.01 1.18
C ALA A 2 -40.15 -36.68 0.21
N PHE A 3 -40.11 -38.01 0.10
CA PHE A 3 -39.18 -38.71 -0.78
C PHE A 3 -39.60 -38.58 -2.26
N ILE A 4 -40.92 -38.75 -2.53
CA ILE A 4 -41.48 -38.65 -3.89
C ILE A 4 -41.34 -37.20 -4.40
N ASP A 5 -41.57 -36.21 -3.53
CA ASP A 5 -41.42 -34.81 -3.86
C ASP A 5 -39.95 -34.44 -4.17
N ARG A 6 -39.01 -35.01 -3.40
CA ARG A 6 -37.57 -34.81 -3.66
C ARG A 6 -37.12 -35.46 -4.98
N ALA A 7 -37.60 -36.69 -5.24
CA ALA A 7 -37.30 -37.38 -6.48
C ALA A 7 -37.88 -36.65 -7.70
N ALA A 8 -39.11 -36.18 -7.61
CA ALA A 8 -39.74 -35.37 -8.68
C ALA A 8 -38.98 -34.07 -8.95
N ARG A 9 -38.58 -33.36 -7.91
CA ARG A 9 -37.76 -32.11 -8.05
C ARG A 9 -36.41 -32.39 -8.70
N SER A 10 -35.74 -33.51 -8.31
CA SER A 10 -34.47 -33.91 -8.89
C SER A 10 -34.62 -34.27 -10.39
N MET A 11 -35.67 -35.02 -10.75
CA MET A 11 -35.96 -35.40 -12.13
C MET A 11 -36.29 -34.15 -13.00
N LEU A 12 -37.05 -33.22 -12.46
CA LEU A 12 -37.42 -31.97 -13.17
C LEU A 12 -36.31 -30.91 -13.16
N LEU A 13 -35.15 -31.21 -12.57
CA LEU A 13 -34.02 -30.26 -12.46
C LEU A 13 -34.44 -28.89 -11.88
N SER A 14 -35.44 -28.89 -11.00
CA SER A 14 -36.03 -27.65 -10.47
C SER A 14 -35.02 -26.77 -9.75
N GLU A 15 -34.03 -27.34 -9.09
CA GLU A 15 -32.95 -26.60 -8.42
C GLU A 15 -32.05 -25.90 -9.45
N LEU A 16 -31.80 -26.55 -10.59
CA LEU A 16 -31.03 -25.98 -11.69
C LEU A 16 -31.76 -24.78 -12.33
N VAL A 17 -33.06 -24.96 -12.57
CA VAL A 17 -33.91 -23.88 -13.11
C VAL A 17 -33.98 -22.71 -12.11
N THR A 18 -34.11 -22.99 -10.82
CA THR A 18 -34.11 -21.96 -9.78
C THR A 18 -32.76 -21.21 -9.72
N GLY A 19 -31.64 -21.93 -9.79
CA GLY A 19 -30.30 -21.34 -9.83
C GLY A 19 -30.10 -20.47 -11.07
N MET A 20 -30.50 -20.96 -12.23
CA MET A 20 -30.46 -20.18 -13.49
C MET A 20 -31.34 -18.92 -13.44
N SER A 21 -32.53 -19.03 -12.88
CA SER A 21 -33.43 -17.88 -12.68
C SER A 21 -32.82 -16.84 -11.74
N LEU A 22 -32.13 -17.28 -10.68
CA LEU A 22 -31.43 -16.38 -9.78
C LEU A 22 -30.29 -15.62 -10.50
N THR A 23 -29.43 -16.34 -11.22
CA THR A 23 -28.33 -15.72 -11.96
C THR A 23 -28.83 -14.78 -13.05
N LEU A 24 -29.89 -15.16 -13.78
CA LEU A 24 -30.52 -14.32 -14.78
C LEU A 24 -31.08 -13.00 -14.17
N ARG A 25 -31.71 -13.10 -13.00
CA ARG A 25 -32.17 -11.92 -12.24
C ARG A 25 -31.03 -10.98 -11.89
N TYR A 26 -29.88 -11.51 -11.44
CA TYR A 26 -28.70 -10.72 -11.10
C TYR A 26 -28.03 -10.14 -12.36
N PHE A 27 -28.09 -10.80 -13.49
CA PHE A 27 -27.58 -10.30 -14.76
C PHE A 27 -28.22 -8.95 -15.17
N PHE A 28 -29.52 -8.80 -14.93
CA PHE A 28 -30.26 -7.56 -15.22
C PHE A 28 -30.28 -6.56 -14.08
N ARG A 29 -29.65 -6.87 -12.94
CA ARG A 29 -29.54 -5.91 -11.83
C ARG A 29 -28.48 -4.85 -12.13
N ARG A 30 -28.64 -3.67 -11.47
CA ARG A 30 -27.59 -2.65 -11.46
C ARG A 30 -26.30 -3.26 -10.89
N LYS A 31 -25.20 -3.07 -11.60
CA LYS A 31 -23.88 -3.53 -11.18
C LYS A 31 -23.45 -2.79 -9.90
N VAL A 32 -22.90 -3.51 -8.92
CA VAL A 32 -22.32 -2.98 -7.70
C VAL A 32 -20.80 -2.88 -7.76
N THR A 33 -20.19 -3.51 -8.77
CA THR A 33 -18.76 -3.48 -9.03
C THR A 33 -18.37 -2.17 -9.71
N ILE A 34 -17.20 -1.64 -9.35
CA ILE A 34 -16.58 -0.51 -10.01
C ILE A 34 -15.76 -0.98 -11.23
N ASN A 35 -15.67 -0.13 -12.26
CA ASN A 35 -14.94 -0.45 -13.48
C ASN A 35 -13.47 0.01 -13.37
N TYR A 36 -12.68 -0.71 -12.57
CA TYR A 36 -11.24 -0.47 -12.47
C TYR A 36 -10.55 -0.77 -13.82
N PRO A 37 -9.55 0.00 -14.30
CA PRO A 37 -8.91 1.14 -13.65
C PRO A 37 -9.57 2.51 -13.89
N TYR A 38 -10.65 2.57 -14.66
CA TYR A 38 -11.32 3.83 -15.03
C TYR A 38 -12.04 4.47 -13.84
N GLU A 39 -12.57 3.63 -12.94
CA GLU A 39 -13.17 4.03 -11.69
C GLU A 39 -12.37 3.43 -10.53
N LYS A 40 -11.97 4.25 -9.57
CA LYS A 40 -11.23 3.81 -8.37
C LYS A 40 -12.07 4.05 -7.13
N GLY A 41 -12.05 3.08 -6.21
CA GLY A 41 -12.68 3.22 -4.92
C GLY A 41 -11.90 4.17 -3.99
N PRO A 42 -12.53 4.72 -2.96
CA PRO A 42 -11.86 5.54 -1.97
C PRO A 42 -10.83 4.71 -1.19
N ILE A 43 -9.65 5.27 -1.00
CA ILE A 43 -8.57 4.65 -0.22
C ILE A 43 -8.59 5.22 1.19
N SER A 44 -8.42 4.35 2.18
CA SER A 44 -8.32 4.75 3.59
C SER A 44 -7.09 5.65 3.81
N PRO A 45 -7.14 6.66 4.71
CA PRO A 45 -5.97 7.41 5.12
C PRO A 45 -4.84 6.55 5.70
N ARG A 46 -5.19 5.38 6.25
CA ARG A 46 -4.24 4.40 6.83
C ARG A 46 -3.80 3.32 5.85
N PHE A 47 -4.09 3.48 4.56
CA PHE A 47 -3.65 2.51 3.56
C PHE A 47 -2.12 2.52 3.44
N LYS A 48 -1.53 1.36 3.42
CA LYS A 48 -0.08 1.13 3.34
C LYS A 48 0.29 0.73 1.91
N GLY A 49 0.70 1.71 1.10
CA GLY A 49 1.12 1.49 -0.29
C GLY A 49 2.60 1.75 -0.51
N GLU A 50 2.95 2.30 -1.66
CA GLU A 50 4.33 2.53 -2.10
C GLU A 50 5.09 3.46 -1.14
N HIS A 51 6.32 3.08 -0.79
CA HIS A 51 7.17 3.84 0.11
C HIS A 51 7.67 5.14 -0.51
N ALA A 52 7.79 6.16 0.32
CA ALA A 52 8.30 7.47 -0.04
C ALA A 52 9.16 8.08 1.07
N LEU A 53 10.23 8.79 0.70
CA LEU A 53 11.02 9.62 1.60
C LEU A 53 10.61 11.08 1.43
N ARG A 54 10.24 11.73 2.52
CA ARG A 54 9.77 13.12 2.52
C ARG A 54 10.91 14.12 2.70
N ARG A 55 10.66 15.34 2.17
CA ARG A 55 11.51 16.51 2.38
C ARG A 55 10.82 17.53 3.28
N TYR A 56 11.60 18.44 3.84
CA TYR A 56 11.09 19.66 4.44
C TYR A 56 10.70 20.68 3.34
N PRO A 57 9.88 21.71 3.65
CA PRO A 57 9.52 22.74 2.68
C PRO A 57 10.72 23.51 2.09
N ASN A 58 11.87 23.51 2.78
CA ASN A 58 13.12 24.08 2.29
C ASN A 58 13.86 23.18 1.29
N GLY A 59 13.31 22.00 0.96
CA GLY A 59 13.91 21.02 0.04
C GLY A 59 14.88 20.03 0.71
N GLU A 60 15.23 20.21 1.98
CA GLU A 60 16.13 19.34 2.69
C GLU A 60 15.44 18.00 3.03
N GLU A 61 16.22 16.90 3.00
CA GLU A 61 15.71 15.57 3.39
C GLU A 61 15.35 15.55 4.88
N ARG A 62 14.19 14.99 5.22
CA ARG A 62 13.80 14.81 6.63
C ARG A 62 14.61 13.74 7.34
N CYS A 63 15.12 12.74 6.61
CA CYS A 63 15.83 11.60 7.19
C CYS A 63 17.11 12.03 7.91
N ILE A 64 17.20 11.72 9.19
CA ILE A 64 18.36 11.97 10.06
C ILE A 64 19.27 10.75 10.23
N ALA A 65 19.08 9.71 9.43
CA ALA A 65 19.88 8.49 9.46
C ALA A 65 19.95 7.78 10.84
N CYS A 66 18.87 7.81 11.60
CA CYS A 66 18.80 7.17 12.93
C CYS A 66 18.74 5.63 12.87
N LYS A 67 18.45 5.04 11.70
CA LYS A 67 18.36 3.59 11.43
C LYS A 67 17.25 2.84 12.20
N LEU A 68 16.33 3.53 12.86
CA LEU A 68 15.23 2.88 13.59
C LEU A 68 14.33 2.07 12.64
N CYS A 69 14.03 2.59 11.45
CA CYS A 69 13.21 1.89 10.46
C CYS A 69 13.88 0.61 9.93
N GLU A 70 15.21 0.60 9.79
CA GLU A 70 16.00 -0.60 9.45
C GLU A 70 15.93 -1.63 10.60
N ALA A 71 16.10 -1.19 11.84
CA ALA A 71 16.11 -2.05 13.01
C ALA A 71 14.74 -2.69 13.32
N VAL A 72 13.64 -1.95 13.09
CA VAL A 72 12.28 -2.44 13.37
C VAL A 72 11.70 -3.29 12.23
N CYS A 73 12.32 -3.29 11.05
CA CYS A 73 11.78 -3.99 9.88
C CYS A 73 11.77 -5.51 10.07
N PRO A 74 10.60 -6.17 10.19
CA PRO A 74 10.53 -7.61 10.41
C PRO A 74 11.01 -8.43 9.21
N ALA A 75 10.89 -7.86 8.01
CA ALA A 75 11.32 -8.48 6.76
C ALA A 75 12.79 -8.17 6.39
N GLN A 76 13.48 -7.32 7.18
CA GLN A 76 14.83 -6.85 6.87
C GLN A 76 14.97 -6.34 5.42
N ALA A 77 13.95 -5.60 4.98
CA ALA A 77 13.86 -5.08 3.62
C ALA A 77 14.60 -3.75 3.42
N ILE A 78 14.98 -3.08 4.51
CA ILE A 78 15.58 -1.74 4.50
C ILE A 78 17.07 -1.85 4.80
N THR A 79 17.89 -1.15 4.00
CA THR A 79 19.35 -1.04 4.21
C THR A 79 19.75 0.42 4.19
N ILE A 80 20.41 0.88 5.25
CA ILE A 80 20.79 2.29 5.42
C ILE A 80 22.29 2.41 5.69
N GLU A 81 22.97 3.25 4.89
CA GLU A 81 24.32 3.71 5.16
C GLU A 81 24.27 5.22 5.48
N ALA A 82 25.07 5.64 6.45
CA ALA A 82 25.04 7.01 6.94
C ALA A 82 26.44 7.55 7.14
N GLU A 83 26.62 8.83 6.84
CA GLU A 83 27.85 9.57 7.08
C GLU A 83 27.59 10.81 7.93
N PRO A 84 28.57 11.22 8.77
CA PRO A 84 28.52 12.50 9.46
C PRO A 84 28.78 13.63 8.44
N ARG A 85 28.07 14.74 8.60
CA ARG A 85 28.34 16.00 7.89
C ARG A 85 29.31 16.85 8.69
N GLU A 86 29.85 17.89 8.05
CA GLU A 86 30.73 18.88 8.67
C GLU A 86 30.06 19.65 9.83
N ASP A 87 28.73 19.80 9.78
CA ASP A 87 27.91 20.41 10.83
C ASP A 87 27.63 19.48 12.03
N GLY A 88 28.18 18.27 12.03
CA GLY A 88 27.96 17.25 13.05
C GLY A 88 26.63 16.50 12.92
N SER A 89 25.76 16.84 11.98
CA SER A 89 24.53 16.11 11.70
C SER A 89 24.84 14.83 10.91
N ARG A 90 23.90 13.86 10.95
CA ARG A 90 24.01 12.63 10.19
C ARG A 90 23.05 12.65 9.01
N ARG A 91 23.50 12.12 7.86
CA ARG A 91 22.66 11.95 6.68
C ARG A 91 22.89 10.58 6.06
N THR A 92 21.89 10.10 5.34
CA THR A 92 21.99 8.85 4.59
C THR A 92 22.77 9.08 3.31
N THR A 93 23.80 8.28 3.09
CA THR A 93 24.47 8.14 1.79
C THR A 93 23.72 7.13 0.94
N ARG A 94 23.19 6.09 1.57
CA ARG A 94 22.39 5.05 0.94
C ARG A 94 21.14 4.76 1.75
N TYR A 95 20.02 4.61 1.06
CA TYR A 95 18.74 4.19 1.65
C TYR A 95 18.02 3.34 0.62
N ASP A 96 18.08 2.03 0.80
CA ASP A 96 17.49 1.08 -0.13
C ASP A 96 16.35 0.31 0.56
N ILE A 97 15.27 0.07 -0.20
CA ILE A 97 14.18 -0.80 0.22
C ILE A 97 13.98 -1.87 -0.86
N ASP A 98 14.08 -3.13 -0.47
CA ASP A 98 13.67 -4.25 -1.31
C ASP A 98 12.14 -4.43 -1.20
N MET A 99 11.41 -3.90 -2.18
CA MET A 99 9.94 -3.94 -2.20
C MET A 99 9.39 -5.36 -2.34
N THR A 100 10.21 -6.32 -2.80
CA THR A 100 9.81 -7.74 -2.89
C THR A 100 9.89 -8.46 -1.54
N LYS A 101 10.71 -7.97 -0.60
CA LYS A 101 10.77 -8.46 0.77
C LYS A 101 9.79 -7.75 1.68
N CYS A 102 9.47 -6.50 1.37
CA CYS A 102 8.60 -5.68 2.18
C CYS A 102 7.20 -6.29 2.30
N ILE A 103 6.64 -6.33 3.51
CA ILE A 103 5.30 -6.81 3.80
C ILE A 103 4.29 -5.68 4.04
N TYR A 104 4.69 -4.43 3.80
CA TYR A 104 3.84 -3.23 3.93
C TYR A 104 3.17 -3.10 5.30
N CYS A 105 3.89 -3.43 6.38
CA CYS A 105 3.35 -3.43 7.74
C CYS A 105 3.27 -2.02 8.38
N GLY A 106 4.00 -1.03 7.84
CA GLY A 106 4.03 0.35 8.33
C GLY A 106 4.88 0.59 9.58
N LEU A 107 5.54 -0.42 10.15
CA LEU A 107 6.38 -0.25 11.35
C LEU A 107 7.54 0.73 11.13
N CYS A 108 8.06 0.83 9.90
CA CYS A 108 9.10 1.80 9.55
C CYS A 108 8.59 3.25 9.63
N GLU A 109 7.35 3.49 9.23
CA GLU A 109 6.68 4.79 9.34
C GLU A 109 6.40 5.14 10.80
N GLU A 110 5.90 4.19 11.60
CA GLU A 110 5.63 4.40 13.02
C GLU A 110 6.90 4.65 13.85
N ALA A 111 8.01 3.99 13.50
CA ALA A 111 9.28 4.15 14.20
C ALA A 111 10.05 5.43 13.81
N CYS A 112 9.61 6.16 12.78
CA CYS A 112 10.33 7.33 12.28
C CYS A 112 10.04 8.58 13.11
N PRO A 113 11.02 9.15 13.85
CA PRO A 113 10.78 10.28 14.75
C PRO A 113 10.55 11.62 14.00
N VAL A 114 10.79 11.65 12.70
CA VAL A 114 10.73 12.86 11.87
C VAL A 114 9.77 12.73 10.68
N ASP A 115 8.98 11.67 10.62
CA ASP A 115 8.09 11.34 9.50
C ASP A 115 8.80 11.43 8.13
N ALA A 116 10.02 10.91 8.07
CA ALA A 116 10.81 10.91 6.84
C ALA A 116 10.41 9.79 5.90
N ILE A 117 10.27 8.55 6.41
CA ILE A 117 9.76 7.40 5.65
C ILE A 117 8.27 7.27 5.91
N VAL A 118 7.50 7.16 4.84
CA VAL A 118 6.04 7.00 4.88
C VAL A 118 5.59 6.01 3.82
N GLU A 119 4.45 5.39 4.03
CA GLU A 119 3.78 4.55 3.05
C GLU A 119 2.66 5.33 2.37
N GLY A 120 2.80 5.53 1.06
CA GLY A 120 1.93 6.39 0.26
C GLY A 120 0.62 5.74 -0.17
N PRO A 121 -0.21 6.48 -0.93
CA PRO A 121 -1.48 5.99 -1.44
C PRO A 121 -1.33 5.12 -2.68
N ASN A 122 -0.17 5.17 -3.35
CA ASN A 122 0.04 4.47 -4.60
C ASN A 122 0.19 2.96 -4.38
N PHE A 123 -0.55 2.17 -5.14
CA PHE A 123 -0.46 0.71 -5.19
C PHE A 123 -0.23 0.19 -6.62
N GLU A 124 -0.20 1.09 -7.61
CA GLU A 124 -0.03 0.76 -9.02
C GLU A 124 1.43 0.93 -9.43
N PHE A 125 2.32 0.10 -8.88
CA PHE A 125 3.77 0.14 -9.15
C PHE A 125 4.33 -1.23 -9.55
N ALA A 126 3.54 -2.03 -10.24
CA ALA A 126 4.00 -3.28 -10.83
C ALA A 126 5.09 -3.02 -11.88
N THR A 127 6.10 -3.87 -11.92
CA THR A 127 7.24 -3.79 -12.82
C THR A 127 7.49 -5.14 -13.50
N GLU A 128 8.29 -5.14 -14.57
CA GLU A 128 8.61 -6.37 -15.31
C GLU A 128 9.73 -7.17 -14.64
N THR A 129 10.66 -6.48 -13.96
CA THR A 129 11.84 -7.10 -13.35
C THR A 129 11.88 -6.86 -11.83
N ARG A 130 12.56 -7.76 -11.12
CA ARG A 130 12.74 -7.65 -9.68
C ARG A 130 13.64 -6.48 -9.29
N GLU A 131 14.63 -6.19 -10.12
CA GLU A 131 15.62 -5.14 -9.89
C GLU A 131 14.96 -3.76 -9.83
N GLU A 132 13.90 -3.54 -10.58
CA GLU A 132 13.12 -2.30 -10.56
C GLU A 132 12.36 -2.09 -9.25
N LEU A 133 12.10 -3.18 -8.50
CA LEU A 133 11.50 -3.16 -7.17
C LEU A 133 12.53 -3.03 -6.03
N LEU A 134 13.81 -2.90 -6.36
CA LEU A 134 14.82 -2.45 -5.42
C LEU A 134 14.88 -0.92 -5.46
N TYR A 135 14.18 -0.30 -4.54
CA TYR A 135 14.07 1.16 -4.48
C TYR A 135 15.28 1.77 -3.78
N ASN A 136 16.00 2.59 -4.50
CA ASN A 136 17.09 3.39 -3.97
C ASN A 136 16.57 4.72 -3.37
N LYS A 137 17.46 5.44 -2.70
CA LYS A 137 17.16 6.73 -2.08
C LYS A 137 16.53 7.75 -3.04
N ASP A 138 17.05 7.86 -4.27
CA ASP A 138 16.58 8.84 -5.25
C ASP A 138 15.15 8.55 -5.68
N LYS A 139 14.82 7.29 -5.94
CA LYS A 139 13.46 6.86 -6.27
C LYS A 139 12.48 7.10 -5.11
N LEU A 140 12.90 6.82 -3.88
CA LEU A 140 12.09 7.08 -2.69
C LEU A 140 11.83 8.58 -2.47
N LEU A 141 12.82 9.44 -2.71
CA LEU A 141 12.67 10.89 -2.64
C LEU A 141 11.78 11.42 -3.78
N ALA A 142 11.94 10.90 -4.99
CA ALA A 142 11.07 11.27 -6.11
C ALA A 142 9.60 10.89 -5.85
N ASN A 143 9.35 9.74 -5.20
CA ASN A 143 8.01 9.38 -4.75
C ASN A 143 7.49 10.35 -3.69
N GLY A 144 8.34 10.77 -2.74
CA GLY A 144 8.00 11.77 -1.74
C GLY A 144 7.59 13.11 -2.37
N ASP A 145 8.41 13.62 -3.26
CA ASP A 145 8.15 14.87 -3.97
C ASP A 145 6.85 14.80 -4.80
N ARG A 146 6.59 13.66 -5.42
CA ARG A 146 5.38 13.41 -6.22
C ARG A 146 4.10 13.40 -5.40
N TRP A 147 4.11 12.77 -4.24
CA TRP A 147 2.92 12.51 -3.43
C TRP A 147 2.80 13.38 -2.17
N GLU A 148 3.73 14.33 -1.93
CA GLU A 148 3.78 15.14 -0.71
C GLU A 148 2.44 15.77 -0.30
N PRO A 149 1.63 16.37 -1.20
CA PRO A 149 0.37 17.00 -0.80
C PRO A 149 -0.62 15.98 -0.19
N GLU A 150 -0.66 14.77 -0.75
CA GLU A 150 -1.53 13.71 -0.26
C GLU A 150 -0.99 13.05 1.00
N LEU A 151 0.32 12.84 1.06
CA LEU A 151 1.01 12.30 2.24
C LEU A 151 0.81 13.21 3.46
N ALA A 152 0.99 14.52 3.30
CA ALA A 152 0.78 15.49 4.36
C ALA A 152 -0.66 15.45 4.89
N ARG A 153 -1.65 15.45 3.99
CA ARG A 153 -3.06 15.34 4.35
C ARG A 153 -3.38 14.04 5.10
N ARG A 154 -2.81 12.92 4.67
CA ARG A 154 -3.04 11.62 5.31
C ARG A 154 -2.47 11.58 6.72
N LEU A 155 -1.27 12.11 6.91
CA LEU A 155 -0.63 12.20 8.22
C LEU A 155 -1.43 13.09 9.18
N GLU A 156 -2.00 14.20 8.70
CA GLU A 156 -2.91 15.03 9.51
C GLU A 156 -4.19 14.27 9.92
N LEU A 157 -4.78 13.50 9.01
CA LEU A 157 -5.97 12.70 9.30
C LEU A 157 -5.68 11.52 10.25
N ASP A 158 -4.48 10.99 10.25
CA ASP A 158 -4.05 9.89 11.11
C ASP A 158 -3.50 10.37 12.47
N ALA A 159 -3.10 11.63 12.59
CA ALA A 159 -2.49 12.21 13.79
C ALA A 159 -3.25 11.93 15.12
N PRO A 160 -4.60 11.90 15.16
CA PRO A 160 -5.31 11.57 16.40
C PRO A 160 -5.15 10.13 16.88
N TYR A 161 -4.60 9.25 16.03
CA TYR A 161 -4.48 7.81 16.28
C TYR A 161 -3.02 7.32 16.40
N ARG A 162 -2.06 8.24 16.30
CA ARG A 162 -0.62 7.99 16.47
C ARG A 162 -0.14 8.29 17.88
#